data_022ae85a4156bc4da2c69f48c385c0b3
#
_entry.id   022ae85a4156bc4da2c69f48c385c0b3
#
_cell.length_a   1.000
_cell.length_b   1.000
_cell.length_c   1.000
_cell.angle_alpha   90.00
_cell.angle_beta   90.00
_cell.angle_gamma   90.00
#
_symmetry.space_group_name_H-M   'P 1'
#
loop_
_entity.id
_entity.type
_entity.pdbx_description
1 polymer ?
#
loop_
_entity_poly.entity_id
_entity_poly.type
_entity_poly.pdbx_seq_one_letter_code
_entity_poly.pdbx_strand_id
1 'polypeptide(L)'
;MLWLVTVWIPYVNVGTTIALTTLPVKLSKGEMISPMFIFDSEYRHCMGEYFILQAVIFSAVYISILFMIVPAIVLSLSWMLAVYLLVGKGMNWALCLSESNRLMMGYKLKVFFLKFVVCFVLFVAYFILFKIFSDASGLLVLISLVCIIVSVCVMLSVDAVIYRELVLSEDKVEEAKPEEAL
;
A
#
# COMPACT_ATOMS: atom_id res chain seq x y z
N MET A 1 -6.25 14.65 0.72
CA MET A 1 -7.12 15.67 0.09
C MET A 1 -6.73 15.93 -1.36
N LEU A 2 -5.49 16.30 -1.68
CA LEU A 2 -5.04 16.54 -3.08
C LEU A 2 -5.33 15.37 -4.03
N TRP A 3 -5.15 14.13 -3.60
CA TRP A 3 -5.46 12.95 -4.42
C TRP A 3 -6.93 12.89 -4.86
N LEU A 4 -7.88 13.24 -3.98
CA LEU A 4 -9.32 13.26 -4.32
C LEU A 4 -9.66 14.31 -5.38
N VAL A 5 -8.95 15.44 -5.37
CA VAL A 5 -9.15 16.52 -6.37
C VAL A 5 -8.57 16.09 -7.73
N THR A 6 -7.48 15.33 -7.74
CA THR A 6 -6.79 14.91 -8.98
C THR A 6 -7.42 13.70 -9.66
N VAL A 7 -8.36 13.00 -9.01
CA VAL A 7 -9.09 11.84 -9.61
C VAL A 7 -9.72 12.16 -10.97
N TRP A 8 -10.15 13.41 -11.18
CA TRP A 8 -10.78 13.86 -12.44
C TRP A 8 -9.78 14.09 -13.58
N ILE A 9 -8.48 14.17 -13.32
CA ILE A 9 -7.46 14.38 -14.34
C ILE A 9 -6.57 13.12 -14.41
N PRO A 10 -6.79 12.22 -15.40
CA PRO A 10 -6.17 10.89 -15.41
C PRO A 10 -4.63 10.93 -15.29
N TYR A 11 -4.00 11.86 -15.98
CA TYR A 11 -2.54 11.98 -16.00
C TYR A 11 -1.94 12.43 -14.66
N VAL A 12 -2.59 13.38 -14.00
CA VAL A 12 -2.16 13.87 -12.68
C VAL A 12 -2.49 12.84 -11.61
N ASN A 13 -3.61 12.14 -11.75
CA ASN A 13 -4.02 11.09 -10.81
C ASN A 13 -3.00 9.94 -10.72
N VAL A 14 -2.41 9.54 -11.82
CA VAL A 14 -1.38 8.49 -11.81
C VAL A 14 -0.14 8.93 -11.04
N GLY A 15 0.36 10.14 -11.29
CA GLY A 15 1.49 10.70 -10.55
C GLY A 15 1.21 10.80 -9.06
N THR A 16 0.01 11.28 -8.68
CA THR A 16 -0.39 11.39 -7.26
C THR A 16 -0.61 10.02 -6.62
N THR A 17 -1.05 9.02 -7.37
CA THR A 17 -1.19 7.63 -6.88
C THR A 17 0.18 7.01 -6.62
N ILE A 18 1.13 7.16 -7.53
CA ILE A 18 2.53 6.71 -7.33
C ILE A 18 3.11 7.41 -6.10
N ALA A 19 2.96 8.72 -5.98
CA ALA A 19 3.41 9.46 -4.82
C ALA A 19 2.75 8.98 -3.52
N LEU A 20 1.47 8.62 -3.54
CA LEU A 20 0.79 8.05 -2.37
C LEU A 20 1.37 6.68 -1.99
N THR A 21 1.74 5.86 -2.97
CA THR A 21 2.39 4.56 -2.71
C THR A 21 3.84 4.69 -2.22
N THR A 22 4.49 5.84 -2.41
CA THR A 22 5.82 6.11 -1.82
C THR A 22 5.74 6.44 -0.33
N LEU A 23 4.57 6.85 0.17
CA LEU A 23 4.39 7.23 1.58
C LEU A 23 4.82 6.13 2.56
N PRO A 24 4.35 4.87 2.45
CA PRO A 24 4.78 3.81 3.35
C PRO A 24 6.29 3.57 3.32
N VAL A 25 6.92 3.68 2.14
CA VAL A 25 8.38 3.51 1.97
C VAL A 25 9.15 4.60 2.68
N LYS A 26 8.79 5.88 2.49
CA LYS A 26 9.43 7.02 3.16
C LYS A 26 9.18 7.02 4.67
N LEU A 27 7.96 6.71 5.11
CA LEU A 27 7.63 6.57 6.53
C LEU A 27 8.45 5.46 7.19
N SER A 28 8.67 4.33 6.50
CA SER A 28 9.48 3.22 7.04
C SER A 28 10.95 3.61 7.24
N LYS A 29 11.47 4.53 6.39
CA LYS A 29 12.83 5.09 6.50
C LYS A 29 12.93 6.25 7.50
N GLY A 30 11.81 6.74 8.03
CA GLY A 30 11.78 7.88 8.97
C GLY A 30 12.02 9.24 8.30
N GLU A 31 11.86 9.34 6.99
CA GLU A 31 12.05 10.59 6.24
C GLU A 31 10.87 11.53 6.43
N MET A 32 11.14 12.82 6.65
CA MET A 32 10.11 13.85 6.70
C MET A 32 9.57 14.13 5.29
N ILE A 33 8.26 14.03 5.15
CA ILE A 33 7.57 14.18 3.86
C ILE A 33 6.97 15.58 3.78
N SER A 34 7.41 16.38 2.80
CA SER A 34 6.77 17.66 2.49
C SER A 34 5.52 17.44 1.64
N PRO A 35 4.43 18.22 1.80
CA PRO A 35 3.21 18.05 0.99
C PRO A 35 3.42 18.21 -0.51
N MET A 36 4.49 18.89 -0.91
CA MET A 36 4.83 19.19 -2.32
C MET A 36 5.49 18.02 -3.07
N PHE A 37 5.96 16.98 -2.36
CA PHE A 37 6.62 15.84 -3.00
C PHE A 37 5.74 15.10 -4.04
N ILE A 38 4.41 15.25 -3.94
CA ILE A 38 3.43 14.66 -4.85
C ILE A 38 3.62 15.10 -6.30
N PHE A 39 4.22 16.27 -6.53
CA PHE A 39 4.46 16.84 -7.87
C PHE A 39 5.88 16.65 -8.38
N ASP A 40 6.70 15.86 -7.69
CA ASP A 40 8.09 15.66 -8.06
C ASP A 40 8.22 14.92 -9.41
N SER A 41 9.15 15.37 -10.24
CA SER A 41 9.37 14.81 -11.58
C SER A 41 9.98 13.41 -11.56
N GLU A 42 10.59 13.01 -10.44
CA GLU A 42 11.21 11.71 -10.24
C GLU A 42 10.21 10.56 -10.40
N TYR A 43 8.95 10.76 -9.99
CA TYR A 43 7.90 9.74 -10.11
C TYR A 43 7.45 9.47 -11.54
N ARG A 44 7.73 10.38 -12.48
CA ARG A 44 7.38 10.18 -13.89
C ARG A 44 8.26 9.15 -14.58
N HIS A 45 9.48 8.97 -14.11
CA HIS A 45 10.40 7.99 -14.68
C HIS A 45 9.91 6.55 -14.46
N CYS A 46 9.30 6.26 -13.30
CA CYS A 46 8.80 4.93 -12.96
C CYS A 46 7.37 4.66 -13.44
N MET A 47 6.74 5.62 -14.16
CA MET A 47 5.32 5.50 -14.57
C MET A 47 5.04 4.26 -15.42
N GLY A 48 5.90 3.97 -16.41
CA GLY A 48 5.72 2.84 -17.32
C GLY A 48 5.75 1.50 -16.59
N GLU A 49 6.77 1.30 -15.77
CA GLU A 49 6.93 0.09 -14.94
C GLU A 49 5.77 -0.06 -13.93
N TYR A 50 5.34 1.05 -13.33
CA TYR A 50 4.21 1.07 -12.41
C TYR A 50 2.90 0.64 -13.09
N PHE A 51 2.62 1.13 -14.30
CA PHE A 51 1.44 0.73 -15.06
C PHE A 51 1.44 -0.75 -15.41
N ILE A 52 2.58 -1.25 -15.90
CA ILE A 52 2.72 -2.67 -16.24
C ILE A 52 2.51 -3.53 -14.99
N LEU A 53 3.18 -3.19 -13.89
CA LEU A 53 3.04 -3.90 -12.63
C LEU A 53 1.59 -3.92 -12.13
N GLN A 54 0.93 -2.77 -12.15
CA GLN A 54 -0.44 -2.64 -11.68
C GLN A 54 -1.42 -3.41 -12.58
N ALA A 55 -1.24 -3.37 -13.90
CA ALA A 55 -2.04 -4.11 -14.85
C ALA A 55 -1.91 -5.64 -14.65
N VAL A 56 -0.69 -6.13 -14.42
CA VAL A 56 -0.43 -7.54 -14.13
C VAL A 56 -1.09 -7.96 -12.82
N ILE A 57 -0.94 -7.18 -11.75
CA ILE A 57 -1.55 -7.48 -10.46
C ILE A 57 -3.09 -7.52 -10.59
N PHE A 58 -3.69 -6.50 -11.19
CA PHE A 58 -5.14 -6.44 -11.35
C PHE A 58 -5.68 -7.60 -12.19
N SER A 59 -5.06 -7.90 -13.33
CA SER A 59 -5.51 -8.99 -14.21
C SER A 59 -5.43 -10.34 -13.51
N ALA A 60 -4.33 -10.61 -12.82
CA ALA A 60 -4.12 -11.87 -12.14
C ALA A 60 -5.07 -12.05 -10.93
N VAL A 61 -5.26 -11.00 -10.13
CA VAL A 61 -6.21 -11.03 -9.01
C VAL A 61 -7.64 -11.17 -9.52
N TYR A 62 -8.01 -10.45 -10.58
CA TYR A 62 -9.35 -10.55 -11.19
C TYR A 62 -9.66 -11.97 -11.71
N ILE A 63 -8.73 -12.56 -12.43
CA ILE A 63 -8.85 -13.96 -12.89
C ILE A 63 -8.95 -14.92 -11.69
N SER A 64 -8.13 -14.70 -10.65
CA SER A 64 -8.16 -15.54 -9.45
C SER A 64 -9.49 -15.48 -8.70
N ILE A 65 -10.17 -14.32 -8.68
CA ILE A 65 -11.51 -14.19 -8.10
C ILE A 65 -12.54 -15.05 -8.85
N LEU A 66 -12.45 -15.12 -10.19
CA LEU A 66 -13.34 -15.95 -11.01
C LEU A 66 -13.21 -17.45 -10.70
N PHE A 67 -12.02 -17.90 -10.32
CA PHE A 67 -11.81 -19.30 -9.94
C PHE A 67 -12.21 -19.57 -8.50
N MET A 68 -11.68 -18.80 -7.54
CA MET A 68 -12.01 -18.90 -6.11
C MET A 68 -11.53 -17.64 -5.37
N ILE A 69 -12.25 -17.23 -4.33
CA ILE A 69 -11.90 -16.08 -3.49
C ILE A 69 -10.58 -16.31 -2.73
N VAL A 70 -10.34 -17.54 -2.25
CA VAL A 70 -9.15 -17.87 -1.44
C VAL A 70 -7.83 -17.65 -2.21
N PRO A 71 -7.63 -18.17 -3.43
CA PRO A 71 -6.44 -17.88 -4.22
C PRO A 71 -6.24 -16.39 -4.50
N ALA A 72 -7.33 -15.64 -4.72
CA ALA A 72 -7.25 -14.20 -4.95
C ALA A 72 -6.69 -13.45 -3.73
N ILE A 73 -7.13 -13.81 -2.52
CA ILE A 73 -6.60 -13.25 -1.27
C ILE A 73 -5.13 -13.58 -1.11
N VAL A 74 -4.74 -14.84 -1.31
CA VAL A 74 -3.34 -15.28 -1.18
C VAL A 74 -2.45 -14.56 -2.20
N LEU A 75 -2.92 -14.38 -3.42
CA LEU A 75 -2.17 -13.70 -4.49
C LEU A 75 -2.02 -12.21 -4.20
N SER A 76 -3.10 -11.54 -3.79
CA SER A 76 -3.06 -10.12 -3.43
C SER A 76 -2.11 -9.83 -2.28
N LEU A 77 -2.06 -10.71 -1.27
CA LEU A 77 -1.10 -10.62 -0.17
C LEU A 77 0.33 -10.87 -0.65
N SER A 78 0.54 -11.85 -1.54
CA SER A 78 1.87 -12.17 -2.07
C SER A 78 2.50 -11.03 -2.84
N TRP A 79 1.70 -10.22 -3.54
CA TRP A 79 2.17 -9.14 -4.39
C TRP A 79 1.95 -7.74 -3.80
N MET A 80 1.49 -7.67 -2.55
CA MET A 80 1.23 -6.42 -1.85
C MET A 80 2.48 -5.52 -1.78
N LEU A 81 3.65 -6.12 -1.53
CA LEU A 81 4.91 -5.37 -1.42
C LEU A 81 5.51 -5.00 -2.78
N ALA A 82 5.07 -5.59 -3.90
CA ALA A 82 5.68 -5.38 -5.22
C ALA A 82 5.68 -3.91 -5.63
N VAL A 83 4.58 -3.18 -5.36
CA VAL A 83 4.46 -1.76 -5.68
C VAL A 83 5.43 -0.92 -4.84
N TYR A 84 5.61 -1.26 -3.58
CA TYR A 84 6.53 -0.57 -2.68
C TYR A 84 8.00 -0.86 -3.03
N LEU A 85 8.32 -2.08 -3.49
CA LEU A 85 9.64 -2.44 -3.98
C LEU A 85 10.00 -1.72 -5.28
N LEU A 86 9.04 -1.59 -6.22
CA LEU A 86 9.24 -0.83 -7.45
C LEU A 86 9.63 0.62 -7.15
N VAL A 87 8.88 1.27 -6.28
CA VAL A 87 9.09 2.68 -5.95
C VAL A 87 10.28 2.89 -5.01
N GLY A 88 10.50 1.96 -4.07
CA GLY A 88 11.56 2.08 -3.05
C GLY A 88 12.95 1.67 -3.53
N LYS A 89 13.04 0.65 -4.40
CA LYS A 89 14.31 0.10 -4.90
C LYS A 89 14.51 0.34 -6.42
N GLY A 90 13.51 0.84 -7.15
CA GLY A 90 13.61 1.07 -8.60
C GLY A 90 13.81 -0.21 -9.42
N MET A 91 13.34 -1.35 -8.91
CA MET A 91 13.52 -2.66 -9.56
C MET A 91 12.53 -2.82 -10.72
N ASN A 92 12.87 -3.71 -11.69
CA ASN A 92 11.96 -4.06 -12.77
C ASN A 92 10.68 -4.73 -12.22
N TRP A 93 9.53 -4.49 -12.86
CA TRP A 93 8.21 -4.99 -12.43
C TRP A 93 8.18 -6.51 -12.17
N ALA A 94 8.84 -7.32 -13.03
CA ALA A 94 8.86 -8.77 -12.89
C ALA A 94 9.66 -9.22 -11.66
N LEU A 95 10.79 -8.57 -11.40
CA LEU A 95 11.60 -8.81 -10.20
C LEU A 95 10.85 -8.40 -8.93
N CYS A 96 10.12 -7.28 -8.96
CA CYS A 96 9.30 -6.83 -7.84
C CYS A 96 8.23 -7.85 -7.44
N LEU A 97 7.58 -8.51 -8.40
CA LEU A 97 6.59 -9.57 -8.13
C LEU A 97 7.23 -10.79 -7.48
N SER A 98 8.35 -11.25 -8.03
CA SER A 98 9.10 -12.40 -7.49
C SER A 98 9.58 -12.13 -6.09
N GLU A 99 10.21 -10.99 -5.88
CA GLU A 99 10.76 -10.58 -4.59
C GLU A 99 9.69 -10.35 -3.53
N SER A 100 8.59 -9.70 -3.90
CA SER A 100 7.42 -9.54 -3.02
C SER A 100 6.88 -10.89 -2.56
N ASN A 101 6.75 -11.86 -3.46
CA ASN A 101 6.29 -13.21 -3.09
C ASN A 101 7.28 -13.93 -2.17
N ARG A 102 8.59 -13.76 -2.40
CA ARG A 102 9.67 -14.32 -1.57
C ARG A 102 9.60 -13.77 -0.15
N LEU A 103 9.56 -12.45 0.00
CA LEU A 103 9.48 -11.74 1.28
C LEU A 103 8.22 -12.09 2.08
N MET A 104 7.10 -12.24 1.39
CA MET A 104 5.82 -12.59 2.02
C MET A 104 5.70 -14.09 2.36
N MET A 105 6.64 -14.94 1.92
CA MET A 105 6.59 -16.37 2.20
C MET A 105 6.79 -16.61 3.71
N GLY A 106 5.84 -17.29 4.34
CA GLY A 106 5.80 -17.52 5.80
C GLY A 106 5.09 -16.42 6.61
N TYR A 107 4.92 -15.22 6.07
CA TYR A 107 4.28 -14.10 6.78
C TYR A 107 2.85 -13.80 6.30
N LYS A 108 2.38 -14.43 5.22
CA LYS A 108 1.07 -14.15 4.59
C LYS A 108 -0.09 -14.17 5.58
N LEU A 109 -0.16 -15.19 6.44
CA LEU A 109 -1.22 -15.30 7.45
C LEU A 109 -1.11 -14.22 8.54
N LYS A 110 0.10 -13.90 9.00
CA LYS A 110 0.31 -12.85 10.01
C LYS A 110 -0.13 -11.49 9.48
N VAL A 111 0.26 -11.16 8.24
CA VAL A 111 -0.12 -9.91 7.58
C VAL A 111 -1.63 -9.87 7.31
N PHE A 112 -2.21 -10.99 6.89
CA PHE A 112 -3.66 -11.11 6.72
C PHE A 112 -4.42 -10.79 8.01
N PHE A 113 -4.07 -11.47 9.11
CA PHE A 113 -4.73 -11.25 10.41
C PHE A 113 -4.50 -9.83 10.92
N LEU A 114 -3.30 -9.27 10.77
CA LEU A 114 -3.01 -7.90 11.16
C LEU A 114 -3.95 -6.91 10.43
N LYS A 115 -4.01 -7.00 9.10
CA LYS A 115 -4.89 -6.15 8.29
C LYS A 115 -6.36 -6.38 8.60
N PHE A 116 -6.75 -7.64 8.81
CA PHE A 116 -8.13 -7.99 9.16
C PHE A 116 -8.55 -7.35 10.48
N VAL A 117 -7.72 -7.46 11.53
CA VAL A 117 -8.01 -6.86 12.84
C VAL A 117 -8.11 -5.33 12.73
N VAL A 118 -7.17 -4.69 12.04
CA VAL A 118 -7.20 -3.22 11.86
C VAL A 118 -8.48 -2.80 11.10
N CYS A 119 -8.81 -3.49 10.02
CA CYS A 119 -10.01 -3.21 9.23
C CYS A 119 -11.30 -3.42 10.07
N PHE A 120 -11.33 -4.48 10.87
CA PHE A 120 -12.45 -4.78 11.76
C PHE A 120 -12.66 -3.69 12.82
N VAL A 121 -11.58 -3.23 13.46
CA VAL A 121 -11.64 -2.14 14.46
C VAL A 121 -12.14 -0.85 13.83
N LEU A 122 -11.63 -0.48 12.65
CA LEU A 122 -12.08 0.70 11.92
C LEU A 122 -13.55 0.59 11.51
N PHE A 123 -13.99 -0.59 11.08
CA PHE A 123 -15.38 -0.86 10.72
C PHE A 123 -16.32 -0.69 11.92
N VAL A 124 -15.97 -1.27 13.08
CA VAL A 124 -16.76 -1.14 14.32
C VAL A 124 -16.84 0.32 14.76
N ALA A 125 -15.70 1.04 14.74
CA ALA A 125 -15.68 2.46 15.08
C ALA A 125 -16.59 3.29 14.15
N TYR A 126 -16.53 3.04 12.84
CA TYR A 126 -17.41 3.70 11.86
C TYR A 126 -18.89 3.36 12.11
N PHE A 127 -19.21 2.10 12.41
CA PHE A 127 -20.58 1.66 12.68
C PHE A 127 -21.17 2.33 13.93
N ILE A 128 -20.37 2.48 14.99
CA ILE A 128 -20.77 3.18 16.21
C ILE A 128 -21.08 4.66 15.90
N LEU A 129 -20.17 5.34 15.20
CA LEU A 129 -20.36 6.74 14.81
C LEU A 129 -21.60 6.91 13.92
N PHE A 130 -21.81 6.00 12.97
CA PHE A 130 -22.98 6.01 12.10
C PHE A 130 -24.29 5.91 12.92
N LYS A 131 -24.32 5.04 13.93
CA LYS A 131 -25.51 4.87 14.80
C LYS A 131 -25.79 6.11 15.65
N ILE A 132 -24.74 6.77 16.18
CA ILE A 132 -24.89 7.96 17.03
C ILE A 132 -25.41 9.17 16.22
N PHE A 133 -24.96 9.32 14.97
CA PHE A 133 -25.26 10.50 14.15
C PHE A 133 -26.28 10.23 13.03
N SER A 134 -27.04 9.13 13.10
CA SER A 134 -28.00 8.74 12.06
C SER A 134 -29.06 9.80 11.76
N ASP A 135 -29.45 10.60 12.74
CA ASP A 135 -30.51 11.60 12.62
C ASP A 135 -30.04 12.93 12.01
N ALA A 136 -28.72 13.16 11.91
CA ALA A 136 -28.12 14.39 11.39
C ALA A 136 -27.46 14.17 10.01
N SER A 137 -28.26 14.14 8.94
CA SER A 137 -27.80 13.76 7.59
C SER A 137 -26.61 14.57 7.07
N GLY A 138 -26.57 15.88 7.27
CA GLY A 138 -25.46 16.75 6.85
C GLY A 138 -24.16 16.49 7.62
N LEU A 139 -24.26 16.29 8.94
CA LEU A 139 -23.13 16.00 9.81
C LEU A 139 -22.58 14.60 9.54
N LEU A 140 -23.43 13.66 9.19
CA LEU A 140 -23.08 12.28 8.87
C LEU A 140 -22.17 12.20 7.63
N VAL A 141 -22.40 13.03 6.61
CA VAL A 141 -21.52 13.11 5.43
C VAL A 141 -20.12 13.60 5.81
N LEU A 142 -20.02 14.64 6.64
CA LEU A 142 -18.72 15.13 7.12
C LEU A 142 -17.97 14.09 7.95
N ILE A 143 -18.65 13.42 8.87
CA ILE A 143 -18.08 12.37 9.71
C ILE A 143 -17.59 11.21 8.83
N SER A 144 -18.38 10.76 7.84
CA SER A 144 -17.98 9.67 6.95
C SER A 144 -16.72 10.03 6.14
N LEU A 145 -16.60 11.26 5.68
CA LEU A 145 -15.43 11.74 4.95
C LEU A 145 -14.18 11.74 5.85
N VAL A 146 -14.29 12.21 7.08
CA VAL A 146 -13.19 12.18 8.05
C VAL A 146 -12.78 10.73 8.36
N CYS A 147 -13.74 9.84 8.59
CA CYS A 147 -13.47 8.42 8.84
C CYS A 147 -12.75 7.74 7.67
N ILE A 148 -13.12 8.05 6.43
CA ILE A 148 -12.43 7.52 5.25
C ILE A 148 -10.97 7.98 5.25
N ILE A 149 -10.71 9.27 5.48
CA ILE A 149 -9.35 9.80 5.52
C ILE A 149 -8.52 9.12 6.61
N VAL A 150 -9.06 9.01 7.82
CA VAL A 150 -8.39 8.35 8.93
C VAL A 150 -8.09 6.88 8.59
N SER A 151 -9.05 6.16 7.99
CA SER A 151 -8.88 4.77 7.58
C SER A 151 -7.74 4.61 6.57
N VAL A 152 -7.65 5.49 5.57
CA VAL A 152 -6.54 5.48 4.59
C VAL A 152 -5.21 5.73 5.29
N CYS A 153 -5.11 6.72 6.18
CA CYS A 153 -3.89 7.01 6.92
C CYS A 153 -3.43 5.82 7.79
N VAL A 154 -4.35 5.17 8.48
CA VAL A 154 -4.05 3.99 9.30
C VAL A 154 -3.56 2.83 8.43
N MET A 155 -4.20 2.56 7.29
CA MET A 155 -3.78 1.50 6.36
C MET A 155 -2.38 1.76 5.78
N LEU A 156 -2.09 2.99 5.38
CA LEU A 156 -0.75 3.36 4.90
C LEU A 156 0.32 3.20 6.00
N SER A 157 -0.02 3.52 7.25
CA SER A 157 0.89 3.32 8.39
C SER A 157 1.17 1.84 8.65
N VAL A 158 0.16 0.98 8.55
CA VAL A 158 0.32 -0.48 8.65
C VAL A 158 1.22 -1.00 7.54
N ASP A 159 1.03 -0.53 6.30
CA ASP A 159 1.86 -0.91 5.17
C ASP A 159 3.32 -0.45 5.34
N ALA A 160 3.55 0.73 5.93
CA ALA A 160 4.88 1.22 6.27
C ALA A 160 5.60 0.31 7.30
N VAL A 161 4.87 -0.16 8.31
CA VAL A 161 5.42 -1.08 9.32
C VAL A 161 5.76 -2.43 8.67
N ILE A 162 4.87 -2.97 7.84
CA ILE A 162 5.11 -4.24 7.13
C ILE A 162 6.34 -4.12 6.22
N TYR A 163 6.46 -3.02 5.47
CA TYR A 163 7.62 -2.77 4.61
C TYR A 163 8.92 -2.69 5.43
N ARG A 164 8.91 -1.99 6.57
CA ARG A 164 10.07 -1.88 7.45
C ARG A 164 10.51 -3.23 7.99
N GLU A 165 9.56 -4.03 8.46
CA GLU A 165 9.86 -5.33 9.08
C GLU A 165 10.29 -6.40 8.07
N LEU A 166 9.77 -6.40 6.84
CA LEU A 166 10.06 -7.43 5.87
C LEU A 166 11.17 -7.04 4.88
N VAL A 167 11.23 -5.79 4.46
CA VAL A 167 12.21 -5.35 3.45
C VAL A 167 13.46 -4.80 4.11
N LEU A 168 13.33 -3.80 4.99
CA LEU A 168 14.51 -3.15 5.59
C LEU A 168 15.23 -4.04 6.60
N SER A 169 14.55 -5.00 7.23
CA SER A 169 15.22 -5.96 8.10
C SER A 169 16.07 -6.96 7.31
N GLU A 170 15.60 -7.37 6.12
CA GLU A 170 16.34 -8.30 5.26
C GLU A 170 17.54 -7.62 4.60
N ASP A 171 17.40 -6.37 4.16
CA ASP A 171 18.52 -5.58 3.62
C ASP A 171 19.67 -5.46 4.65
N LYS A 172 19.36 -5.25 5.93
CA LYS A 172 20.36 -5.22 7.00
C LYS A 172 21.06 -6.57 7.24
N VAL A 173 20.34 -7.67 7.06
CA VAL A 173 20.92 -9.02 7.18
C VAL A 173 21.80 -9.35 5.99
N GLU A 174 21.45 -8.91 4.79
CA GLU A 174 22.28 -9.06 3.60
C GLU A 174 23.56 -8.22 3.67
N GLU A 175 23.49 -6.99 4.18
CA GLU A 175 24.66 -6.13 4.39
C GLU A 175 25.63 -6.68 5.47
N ALA A 176 25.11 -7.37 6.48
CA ALA A 176 25.94 -7.96 7.56
C ALA A 176 26.64 -9.27 7.15
N LYS A 177 26.18 -9.96 6.09
CA LYS A 177 26.76 -11.22 5.61
C LYS A 177 28.15 -11.14 4.93
N PRO A 178 28.56 -10.05 4.26
CA PRO A 178 29.87 -10.01 3.61
C PRO A 178 31.09 -10.03 4.56
N GLU A 179 30.90 -9.73 5.85
CA GLU A 179 32.01 -9.72 6.81
C GLU A 179 32.39 -11.10 7.38
N GLU A 180 31.51 -12.12 7.27
CA GLU A 180 31.81 -13.48 7.78
C GLU A 180 32.43 -14.41 6.72
N ALA A 181 32.56 -13.99 5.46
CA ALA A 181 33.06 -14.82 4.36
C ALA A 181 34.50 -14.48 3.93
N LEU A 182 35.24 -13.68 4.68
CA LEU A 182 36.67 -13.38 4.54
C LEU A 182 37.45 -13.89 5.75
#